data_3a174c47f9d928d84c7583d2ac29e814
#
_entry.id   3a174c47f9d928d84c7583d2ac29e814
#
_cell.length_a   1.000
_cell.length_b   1.000
_cell.length_c   1.000
_cell.angle_alpha   90.00
_cell.angle_beta   90.00
_cell.angle_gamma   90.00
#
_symmetry.space_group_name_H-M   'P 1'
#
loop_
_entity.id
_entity.type
_entity.pdbx_description
1 polymer ?
#
loop_
_entity_poly.entity_id
_entity_poly.type
_entity_poly.pdbx_seq_one_letter_code
_entity_poly.pdbx_strand_id
1 'polypeptide(L)'
;MKLRAVAVLVTLALTACDNPKPRQIPPDPMAKALPPAGPVAPPKDGMTQGLAKRTEVASFYLDRVGEALDPLNKQPAGTPGDAAILMSGFGFDPVAKAPAKGVDVVIDGKAYAAAYGAAREDVANYFKTPGLAATGYAVTLPAGFLVNGPHKVAVRVIAADGKGYFESPAIPFTVD
;
A
#
# COMPACT_ATOMS: atom_id res chain seq x y z
N MET A 1 16.06 37.12 67.91
CA MET A 1 15.32 36.07 67.16
C MET A 1 15.65 36.20 65.69
N LYS A 2 16.42 35.25 65.12
CA LYS A 2 16.81 35.23 63.67
C LYS A 2 15.98 34.19 62.96
N LEU A 3 15.05 34.62 62.08
CA LEU A 3 14.29 33.78 61.24
C LEU A 3 15.18 33.30 60.06
N ARG A 4 15.39 32.01 59.92
CA ARG A 4 16.03 31.39 58.73
C ARG A 4 14.95 30.99 57.72
N ALA A 5 14.94 31.63 56.55
CA ALA A 5 14.13 31.23 55.42
C ALA A 5 14.78 30.00 54.76
N VAL A 6 14.03 28.90 54.66
CA VAL A 6 14.41 27.72 53.90
C VAL A 6 13.79 27.85 52.53
N ALA A 7 14.64 28.02 51.50
CA ALA A 7 14.20 27.98 50.10
C ALA A 7 14.10 26.50 49.63
N VAL A 8 12.89 26.05 49.32
CA VAL A 8 12.67 24.75 48.71
C VAL A 8 12.76 24.91 47.18
N LEU A 9 13.82 24.37 46.64
CA LEU A 9 14.03 24.29 45.18
C LEU A 9 13.18 23.12 44.65
N VAL A 10 12.08 23.42 43.94
CA VAL A 10 11.29 22.43 43.21
C VAL A 10 11.90 22.28 41.83
N THR A 11 12.64 21.20 41.61
CA THR A 11 13.11 20.77 40.28
C THR A 11 11.97 20.14 39.53
N LEU A 12 11.39 20.85 38.53
CA LEU A 12 10.48 20.27 37.56
C LEU A 12 11.29 19.35 36.62
N ALA A 13 11.10 18.05 36.77
CA ALA A 13 11.56 17.09 35.76
C ALA A 13 10.63 17.15 34.56
N LEU A 14 11.09 17.73 33.45
CA LEU A 14 10.46 17.64 32.15
C LEU A 14 10.64 16.19 31.66
N THR A 15 9.59 15.35 31.82
CA THR A 15 9.49 14.08 31.12
C THR A 15 9.29 14.38 29.65
N ALA A 16 10.35 14.22 28.87
CA ALA A 16 10.27 14.21 27.41
C ALA A 16 9.31 13.09 27.00
N CYS A 17 8.15 13.44 26.45
CA CYS A 17 7.29 12.51 25.75
C CYS A 17 8.06 11.97 24.55
N ASP A 18 8.53 10.73 24.66
CA ASP A 18 9.12 9.99 23.56
C ASP A 18 8.01 9.80 22.51
N ASN A 19 8.04 10.67 21.49
CA ASN A 19 7.14 10.56 20.36
C ASN A 19 7.58 9.31 19.56
N PRO A 20 6.79 8.23 19.49
CA PRO A 20 7.22 7.03 18.77
C PRO A 20 7.49 7.42 17.32
N LYS A 21 8.75 7.27 16.90
CA LYS A 21 9.15 7.49 15.51
C LYS A 21 8.20 6.68 14.60
N PRO A 22 7.71 7.27 13.50
CA PRO A 22 6.94 6.52 12.51
C PRO A 22 7.70 5.24 12.16
N ARG A 23 7.08 4.09 12.39
CA ARG A 23 7.68 2.79 12.13
C ARG A 23 7.88 2.68 10.62
N GLN A 24 9.11 2.79 10.15
CA GLN A 24 9.46 2.60 8.74
C GLN A 24 9.12 1.16 8.36
N ILE A 25 8.18 1.00 7.43
CA ILE A 25 7.95 -0.28 6.76
C ILE A 25 9.22 -0.56 5.94
N PRO A 26 9.81 -1.76 6.04
CA PRO A 26 10.99 -2.10 5.25
C PRO A 26 10.73 -1.87 3.76
N PRO A 27 11.71 -1.42 2.98
CA PRO A 27 11.55 -1.24 1.55
C PRO A 27 11.14 -2.55 0.88
N ASP A 28 10.15 -2.45 -0.02
CA ASP A 28 9.62 -3.55 -0.80
C ASP A 28 10.76 -4.33 -1.50
N PRO A 29 10.93 -5.64 -1.23
CA PRO A 29 11.90 -6.44 -1.97
C PRO A 29 11.59 -6.49 -3.49
N MET A 30 10.34 -6.25 -3.90
CA MET A 30 9.95 -6.09 -5.30
C MET A 30 10.28 -4.71 -5.88
N ALA A 31 10.63 -3.71 -5.06
CA ALA A 31 11.05 -2.39 -5.54
C ALA A 31 12.31 -2.44 -6.42
N LYS A 32 13.07 -3.53 -6.36
CA LYS A 32 14.24 -3.81 -7.21
C LYS A 32 13.90 -4.52 -8.52
N ALA A 33 12.69 -5.02 -8.70
CA ALA A 33 12.28 -5.64 -9.95
C ALA A 33 12.06 -4.53 -10.99
N LEU A 34 13.07 -4.28 -11.83
CA LEU A 34 12.88 -3.54 -13.07
C LEU A 34 11.77 -4.19 -13.89
N PRO A 35 10.89 -3.39 -14.52
CA PRO A 35 9.93 -3.92 -15.48
C PRO A 35 10.66 -4.79 -16.50
N PRO A 36 10.07 -5.89 -16.97
CA PRO A 36 10.71 -6.75 -17.96
C PRO A 36 11.08 -5.94 -19.20
N ALA A 37 12.31 -6.12 -19.68
CA ALA A 37 12.82 -5.47 -20.89
C ALA A 37 12.17 -6.10 -22.14
N GLY A 38 10.87 -5.82 -22.37
CA GLY A 38 10.11 -6.32 -23.51
C GLY A 38 8.70 -5.71 -23.56
N PRO A 39 7.93 -5.94 -24.63
CA PRO A 39 6.57 -5.45 -24.74
C PRO A 39 5.72 -6.00 -23.60
N VAL A 40 5.21 -5.13 -22.73
CA VAL A 40 4.30 -5.51 -21.66
C VAL A 40 2.91 -5.70 -22.26
N ALA A 41 2.31 -6.85 -22.03
CA ALA A 41 0.93 -7.10 -22.45
C ALA A 41 -0.06 -6.26 -21.64
N PRO A 42 -1.19 -5.83 -22.23
CA PRO A 42 -2.23 -5.16 -21.47
C PRO A 42 -2.69 -6.00 -20.26
N PRO A 43 -2.98 -5.36 -19.12
CA PRO A 43 -3.44 -6.10 -17.95
C PRO A 43 -4.81 -6.72 -18.21
N LYS A 44 -5.07 -7.87 -17.55
CA LYS A 44 -6.37 -8.55 -17.61
C LYS A 44 -7.43 -7.74 -16.85
N ASP A 45 -8.68 -7.90 -17.27
CA ASP A 45 -9.81 -7.33 -16.53
C ASP A 45 -9.88 -7.88 -15.10
N GLY A 46 -10.38 -7.04 -14.20
CA GLY A 46 -10.43 -7.35 -12.78
C GLY A 46 -11.35 -8.52 -12.43
N MET A 47 -11.01 -9.20 -11.36
CA MET A 47 -11.70 -10.37 -10.82
C MET A 47 -12.90 -9.99 -9.92
N THR A 48 -13.02 -8.73 -9.53
CA THR A 48 -14.08 -8.27 -8.60
C THR A 48 -15.42 -7.98 -9.28
N GLN A 49 -15.50 -8.16 -10.60
CA GLN A 49 -16.76 -7.99 -11.33
C GLN A 49 -17.82 -8.99 -10.81
N GLY A 50 -18.99 -8.48 -10.44
CA GLY A 50 -20.09 -9.28 -9.90
C GLY A 50 -19.96 -9.64 -8.42
N LEU A 51 -18.86 -9.34 -7.76
CA LEU A 51 -18.69 -9.52 -6.32
C LEU A 51 -19.28 -8.33 -5.54
N ALA A 52 -19.82 -8.60 -4.36
CA ALA A 52 -20.32 -7.57 -3.46
C ALA A 52 -19.16 -6.85 -2.76
N LYS A 53 -19.20 -5.52 -2.73
CA LYS A 53 -18.29 -4.72 -1.89
C LYS A 53 -18.68 -4.88 -0.44
N ARG A 54 -17.68 -5.16 0.43
CA ARG A 54 -17.82 -5.19 1.88
C ARG A 54 -17.63 -3.81 2.47
N THR A 55 -18.10 -3.63 3.70
CA THR A 55 -18.08 -2.32 4.39
C THR A 55 -16.72 -1.96 4.96
N GLU A 56 -15.92 -2.98 5.32
CA GLU A 56 -14.60 -2.78 5.88
C GLU A 56 -13.61 -2.33 4.79
N VAL A 57 -12.67 -1.50 5.19
CA VAL A 57 -11.58 -1.06 4.31
C VAL A 57 -10.60 -2.21 4.11
N ALA A 58 -10.06 -2.36 2.90
CA ALA A 58 -9.01 -3.33 2.61
C ALA A 58 -7.79 -3.16 3.54
N SER A 59 -7.21 -4.27 4.01
CA SER A 59 -5.85 -4.24 4.55
C SER A 59 -4.88 -4.29 3.39
N PHE A 60 -4.25 -3.17 3.09
CA PHE A 60 -3.41 -3.00 1.91
C PHE A 60 -2.26 -2.02 2.16
N TYR A 61 -1.30 -2.08 1.29
CA TYR A 61 -0.35 -1.00 1.06
C TYR A 61 -0.03 -0.92 -0.43
N LEU A 62 0.23 0.28 -0.93
CA LEU A 62 0.70 0.54 -2.29
C LEU A 62 2.13 1.04 -2.17
N ASP A 63 3.10 0.16 -2.44
CA ASP A 63 4.52 0.46 -2.28
C ASP A 63 5.02 1.40 -3.37
N ARG A 64 4.43 1.25 -4.61
CA ARG A 64 4.83 2.08 -5.74
C ARG A 64 3.75 2.24 -6.80
N VAL A 65 3.86 3.35 -7.54
CA VAL A 65 3.20 3.61 -8.83
C VAL A 65 4.30 4.06 -9.80
N GLY A 66 4.71 3.19 -10.70
CA GLY A 66 5.84 3.45 -11.60
C GLY A 66 7.11 3.80 -10.81
N GLU A 67 7.61 5.02 -10.98
CA GLU A 67 8.80 5.51 -10.27
C GLU A 67 8.48 6.10 -8.89
N ALA A 68 7.23 6.49 -8.65
CA ALA A 68 6.82 7.02 -7.36
C ALA A 68 6.78 5.91 -6.30
N LEU A 69 7.65 6.01 -5.29
CA LEU A 69 7.70 5.11 -4.14
C LEU A 69 6.90 5.71 -2.98
N ASP A 70 6.15 4.83 -2.28
CA ASP A 70 5.34 5.20 -1.13
C ASP A 70 4.30 6.30 -1.44
N PRO A 71 3.46 6.11 -2.48
CA PRO A 71 2.53 7.13 -2.92
C PRO A 71 1.40 7.45 -1.91
N LEU A 72 1.24 6.64 -0.86
CA LEU A 72 0.32 6.95 0.23
C LEU A 72 0.84 8.10 1.11
N ASN A 73 2.15 8.16 1.35
CA ASN A 73 2.75 9.13 2.28
C ASN A 73 3.53 10.22 1.54
N LYS A 74 3.95 9.97 0.30
CA LYS A 74 4.74 10.91 -0.51
C LYS A 74 3.92 11.42 -1.69
N GLN A 75 3.30 12.56 -1.49
CA GLN A 75 2.52 13.26 -2.52
C GLN A 75 3.19 14.59 -2.89
N PRO A 76 3.09 15.02 -4.16
CA PRO A 76 2.43 14.35 -5.28
C PRO A 76 3.21 13.12 -5.78
N ALA A 77 2.49 12.04 -6.13
CA ALA A 77 3.07 10.88 -6.78
C ALA A 77 3.00 11.08 -8.29
N GLY A 78 4.15 11.05 -8.98
CA GLY A 78 4.25 11.20 -10.44
C GLY A 78 5.03 10.04 -11.05
N THR A 79 4.69 9.70 -12.30
CA THR A 79 5.40 8.67 -13.08
C THR A 79 5.36 8.98 -14.57
N PRO A 80 6.46 8.71 -15.32
CA PRO A 80 6.46 8.87 -16.77
C PRO A 80 5.43 7.96 -17.46
N GLY A 81 4.73 8.49 -18.46
CA GLY A 81 3.76 7.73 -19.26
C GLY A 81 4.37 6.99 -20.44
N ASP A 82 5.57 7.35 -20.87
CA ASP A 82 6.31 6.74 -21.98
C ASP A 82 7.04 5.44 -21.59
N ALA A 83 7.01 5.08 -20.31
CA ALA A 83 7.54 3.83 -19.78
C ALA A 83 6.43 2.92 -19.24
N ALA A 84 6.75 1.63 -19.03
CA ALA A 84 5.83 0.72 -18.37
C ALA A 84 5.64 1.10 -16.90
N ILE A 85 4.40 1.17 -16.45
CA ILE A 85 4.04 1.59 -15.07
C ILE A 85 3.80 0.34 -14.22
N LEU A 86 4.74 0.00 -13.35
CA LEU A 86 4.56 -1.05 -12.34
C LEU A 86 3.84 -0.47 -11.12
N MET A 87 2.73 -1.09 -10.74
CA MET A 87 2.07 -0.85 -9.47
C MET A 87 2.18 -2.11 -8.61
N SER A 88 2.70 -1.98 -7.39
CA SER A 88 2.92 -3.12 -6.49
C SER A 88 2.67 -2.76 -5.04
N GLY A 89 2.44 -3.79 -4.22
CA GLY A 89 2.18 -3.63 -2.80
C GLY A 89 1.81 -4.95 -2.14
N PHE A 90 1.12 -4.86 -1.01
CA PHE A 90 0.51 -6.03 -0.39
C PHE A 90 -0.98 -5.78 -0.11
N GLY A 91 -1.73 -6.89 -0.01
CA GLY A 91 -3.14 -6.85 0.37
C GLY A 91 -3.58 -8.17 0.97
N PHE A 92 -4.40 -8.12 2.03
CA PHE A 92 -4.96 -9.30 2.66
C PHE A 92 -6.36 -9.03 3.22
N ASP A 93 -7.11 -10.08 3.51
CA ASP A 93 -8.45 -9.99 4.09
C ASP A 93 -8.38 -9.41 5.51
N PRO A 94 -8.94 -8.21 5.77
CA PRO A 94 -8.86 -7.55 7.08
C PRO A 94 -9.65 -8.27 8.16
N VAL A 95 -10.70 -9.00 7.79
CA VAL A 95 -11.59 -9.71 8.72
C VAL A 95 -11.02 -11.07 9.07
N ALA A 96 -10.67 -11.88 8.06
CA ALA A 96 -10.10 -13.20 8.27
C ALA A 96 -8.62 -13.15 8.71
N LYS A 97 -7.93 -12.01 8.55
CA LYS A 97 -6.48 -11.88 8.76
C LYS A 97 -5.69 -12.96 8.03
N ALA A 98 -6.06 -13.21 6.80
CA ALA A 98 -5.56 -14.27 5.95
C ALA A 98 -5.25 -13.73 4.54
N PRO A 99 -4.44 -14.45 3.73
CA PRO A 99 -4.25 -14.10 2.34
C PRO A 99 -5.59 -14.00 1.60
N ALA A 100 -5.66 -13.03 0.68
CA ALA A 100 -6.81 -12.84 -0.19
C ALA A 100 -6.95 -13.98 -1.21
N LYS A 101 -8.10 -14.08 -1.88
CA LYS A 101 -8.25 -14.92 -3.09
C LYS A 101 -7.59 -14.27 -4.31
N GLY A 102 -7.35 -12.97 -4.26
CA GLY A 102 -6.71 -12.20 -5.31
C GLY A 102 -6.81 -10.71 -4.99
N VAL A 103 -6.17 -9.92 -5.82
CA VAL A 103 -6.16 -8.46 -5.73
C VAL A 103 -6.41 -7.87 -7.11
N ASP A 104 -7.29 -6.87 -7.18
CA ASP A 104 -7.41 -5.99 -8.34
C ASP A 104 -6.84 -4.60 -8.00
N VAL A 105 -6.14 -4.04 -8.96
CA VAL A 105 -5.77 -2.61 -8.96
C VAL A 105 -6.81 -1.86 -9.79
N VAL A 106 -7.43 -0.87 -9.21
CA VAL A 106 -8.50 -0.08 -9.83
C VAL A 106 -7.93 1.27 -10.24
N ILE A 107 -7.95 1.58 -11.52
CA ILE A 107 -7.46 2.85 -12.05
C ILE A 107 -8.64 3.57 -12.68
N ASP A 108 -8.94 4.77 -12.20
CA ASP A 108 -10.07 5.60 -12.64
C ASP A 108 -11.41 4.83 -12.71
N GLY A 109 -11.62 3.93 -11.74
CA GLY A 109 -12.81 3.10 -11.62
C GLY A 109 -12.78 1.78 -12.40
N LYS A 110 -11.80 1.56 -13.29
CA LYS A 110 -11.64 0.30 -14.00
C LYS A 110 -10.70 -0.64 -13.25
N ALA A 111 -11.17 -1.86 -12.96
CA ALA A 111 -10.41 -2.87 -12.23
C ALA A 111 -9.54 -3.72 -13.18
N TYR A 112 -8.31 -3.99 -12.77
CA TYR A 112 -7.34 -4.84 -13.46
C TYR A 112 -6.80 -5.88 -12.49
N ALA A 113 -6.79 -7.14 -12.92
CA ALA A 113 -6.29 -8.25 -12.11
C ALA A 113 -4.77 -8.12 -11.91
N ALA A 114 -4.33 -8.11 -10.66
CA ALA A 114 -2.92 -8.15 -10.30
C ALA A 114 -2.43 -9.60 -10.13
N ALA A 115 -1.16 -9.86 -10.45
CA ALA A 115 -0.48 -11.06 -9.97
C ALA A 115 -0.42 -11.00 -8.44
N TYR A 116 -0.86 -12.07 -7.76
CA TYR A 116 -0.96 -12.12 -6.31
C TYR A 116 -0.22 -13.33 -5.73
N GLY A 117 0.25 -13.22 -4.49
CA GLY A 117 0.95 -14.29 -3.78
C GLY A 117 2.47 -14.13 -3.77
N ALA A 118 3.01 -12.97 -4.15
CA ALA A 118 4.44 -12.70 -4.02
C ALA A 118 4.86 -12.66 -2.55
N ALA A 119 6.12 -13.09 -2.28
CA ALA A 119 6.67 -13.17 -0.94
C ALA A 119 6.74 -11.79 -0.25
N ARG A 120 6.21 -11.69 0.97
CA ARG A 120 6.18 -10.51 1.84
C ARG A 120 6.42 -10.91 3.29
N GLU A 121 7.62 -11.42 3.56
CA GLU A 121 8.05 -11.78 4.92
C GLU A 121 8.01 -10.58 5.88
N ASP A 122 8.26 -9.39 5.35
CA ASP A 122 8.15 -8.13 6.08
C ASP A 122 6.70 -7.91 6.62
N VAL A 123 5.69 -8.22 5.81
CA VAL A 123 4.26 -8.11 6.18
C VAL A 123 3.94 -9.15 7.26
N ALA A 124 4.34 -10.41 7.07
CA ALA A 124 4.13 -11.47 8.05
C ALA A 124 4.75 -11.13 9.42
N ASN A 125 5.97 -10.61 9.41
CA ASN A 125 6.70 -10.19 10.61
C ASN A 125 6.05 -8.96 11.27
N TYR A 126 5.65 -7.96 10.48
CA TYR A 126 5.01 -6.75 10.99
C TYR A 126 3.69 -7.06 11.70
N PHE A 127 2.82 -7.86 11.09
CA PHE A 127 1.53 -8.26 11.65
C PHE A 127 1.63 -9.44 12.62
N LYS A 128 2.83 -10.02 12.82
CA LYS A 128 3.06 -11.23 13.63
C LYS A 128 2.14 -12.39 13.21
N THR A 129 1.93 -12.52 11.91
CA THR A 129 1.03 -13.50 11.31
C THR A 129 1.75 -14.19 10.15
N PRO A 130 2.37 -15.36 10.38
CA PRO A 130 3.17 -16.06 9.35
C PRO A 130 2.40 -16.36 8.06
N GLY A 131 1.08 -16.60 8.16
CA GLY A 131 0.22 -16.84 7.00
C GLY A 131 0.15 -15.69 6.01
N LEU A 132 0.60 -14.46 6.37
CA LEU A 132 0.62 -13.30 5.49
C LEU A 132 1.90 -13.17 4.65
N ALA A 133 2.81 -14.14 4.71
CA ALA A 133 4.07 -14.10 3.96
C ALA A 133 3.92 -14.15 2.43
N ALA A 134 2.72 -14.46 1.91
CA ALA A 134 2.44 -14.52 0.48
C ALA A 134 1.28 -13.59 0.10
N THR A 135 1.39 -12.31 0.43
CA THR A 135 0.33 -11.30 0.24
C THR A 135 0.71 -10.17 -0.71
N GLY A 136 1.88 -10.26 -1.34
CA GLY A 136 2.33 -9.28 -2.33
C GLY A 136 1.52 -9.34 -3.61
N TYR A 137 1.25 -8.17 -4.22
CA TYR A 137 0.62 -8.08 -5.53
C TYR A 137 1.42 -7.17 -6.45
N ALA A 138 1.26 -7.38 -7.76
CA ALA A 138 1.82 -6.52 -8.79
C ALA A 138 0.97 -6.53 -10.06
N VAL A 139 0.85 -5.39 -10.70
CA VAL A 139 0.34 -5.23 -12.06
C VAL A 139 1.24 -4.28 -12.83
N THR A 140 1.51 -4.57 -14.09
CA THR A 140 2.29 -3.69 -14.97
C THR A 140 1.41 -3.22 -16.11
N LEU A 141 1.36 -1.92 -16.31
CA LEU A 141 0.70 -1.28 -17.46
C LEU A 141 1.73 -1.04 -18.55
N PRO A 142 1.40 -1.27 -19.84
CA PRO A 142 2.28 -0.91 -20.94
C PRO A 142 2.55 0.61 -21.00
N ALA A 143 3.65 1.01 -21.62
CA ALA A 143 3.89 2.41 -21.97
C ALA A 143 2.72 2.98 -22.77
N GLY A 144 2.29 4.21 -22.46
CA GLY A 144 1.17 4.88 -23.13
C GLY A 144 -0.21 4.28 -22.84
N PHE A 145 -0.32 3.38 -21.87
CA PHE A 145 -1.62 2.78 -21.47
C PHE A 145 -2.54 3.80 -20.80
N LEU A 146 -1.99 4.67 -20.00
CA LEU A 146 -2.69 5.82 -19.41
C LEU A 146 -2.32 7.09 -20.18
N VAL A 147 -3.27 7.99 -20.31
CA VAL A 147 -3.01 9.33 -20.88
C VAL A 147 -2.30 10.20 -19.85
N ASN A 148 -1.55 11.21 -20.31
CA ASN A 148 -0.93 12.15 -19.37
C ASN A 148 -1.99 12.93 -18.59
N GLY A 149 -1.74 13.16 -17.31
CA GLY A 149 -2.63 13.89 -16.43
C GLY A 149 -2.90 13.20 -15.10
N PRO A 150 -3.85 13.73 -14.33
CA PRO A 150 -4.21 13.21 -13.01
C PRO A 150 -5.05 11.94 -13.11
N HIS A 151 -4.69 10.96 -12.30
CA HIS A 151 -5.35 9.66 -12.16
C HIS A 151 -5.61 9.33 -10.71
N LYS A 152 -6.42 8.29 -10.47
CA LYS A 152 -6.65 7.73 -9.14
C LYS A 152 -6.46 6.22 -9.19
N VAL A 153 -5.76 5.67 -8.20
CA VAL A 153 -5.63 4.24 -8.01
C VAL A 153 -6.27 3.82 -6.69
N ALA A 154 -6.98 2.70 -6.69
CA ALA A 154 -7.46 2.01 -5.50
C ALA A 154 -7.11 0.53 -5.59
N VAL A 155 -7.12 -0.15 -4.43
CA VAL A 155 -6.82 -1.58 -4.34
C VAL A 155 -8.07 -2.30 -3.85
N ARG A 156 -8.50 -3.33 -4.58
CA ARG A 156 -9.56 -4.25 -4.16
C ARG A 156 -8.95 -5.57 -3.74
N VAL A 157 -9.20 -5.96 -2.53
CA VAL A 157 -8.75 -7.22 -1.94
C VAL A 157 -9.94 -8.17 -1.92
N ILE A 158 -9.88 -9.27 -2.68
CA ILE A 158 -10.94 -10.28 -2.71
C ILE A 158 -10.88 -11.05 -1.40
N ALA A 159 -12.00 -11.11 -0.68
CA ALA A 159 -12.11 -11.79 0.59
C ALA A 159 -11.60 -13.23 0.51
N ALA A 160 -11.07 -13.75 1.61
CA ALA A 160 -10.54 -15.11 1.68
C ALA A 160 -11.59 -16.19 1.35
N ASP A 161 -12.89 -15.91 1.57
CA ASP A 161 -14.01 -16.76 1.20
C ASP A 161 -14.43 -16.64 -0.28
N GLY A 162 -13.88 -15.66 -1.03
CA GLY A 162 -14.19 -15.41 -2.43
C GLY A 162 -15.57 -14.81 -2.71
N LYS A 163 -16.35 -14.43 -1.69
CA LYS A 163 -17.76 -13.98 -1.85
C LYS A 163 -17.94 -12.47 -1.93
N GLY A 164 -16.87 -11.70 -1.81
CA GLY A 164 -16.90 -10.25 -1.86
C GLY A 164 -15.50 -9.68 -1.90
N TYR A 165 -15.40 -8.35 -1.88
CA TYR A 165 -14.12 -7.66 -1.84
C TYR A 165 -14.15 -6.48 -0.89
N PHE A 166 -12.99 -6.13 -0.39
CA PHE A 166 -12.70 -4.92 0.37
C PHE A 166 -11.99 -3.92 -0.56
N GLU A 167 -12.25 -2.63 -0.38
CA GLU A 167 -11.66 -1.60 -1.24
C GLU A 167 -10.93 -0.55 -0.40
N SER A 168 -9.79 -0.12 -0.88
CA SER A 168 -9.02 0.98 -0.29
C SER A 168 -9.65 2.34 -0.62
N PRO A 169 -9.31 3.41 0.12
CA PRO A 169 -9.44 4.76 -0.39
C PRO A 169 -8.71 4.94 -1.71
N ALA A 170 -9.19 5.88 -2.55
CA ALA A 170 -8.52 6.24 -3.79
C ALA A 170 -7.27 7.11 -3.50
N ILE A 171 -6.16 6.80 -4.14
CA ILE A 171 -4.86 7.47 -4.00
C ILE A 171 -4.61 8.22 -5.31
N PRO A 172 -4.41 9.54 -5.28
CA PRO A 172 -4.13 10.32 -6.48
C PRO A 172 -2.68 10.10 -6.96
N PHE A 173 -2.48 10.11 -8.27
CA PHE A 173 -1.16 10.14 -8.91
C PHE A 173 -1.26 10.86 -10.25
N THR A 174 -0.11 11.23 -10.84
CA THR A 174 -0.03 11.91 -12.14
C THR A 174 0.85 11.10 -13.09
N VAL A 175 0.43 11.03 -14.34
CA VAL A 175 1.24 10.52 -15.46
C VAL A 175 1.72 11.72 -16.26
N ASP A 176 3.05 11.83 -16.48
CA ASP A 176 3.73 12.98 -17.13
C ASP A 176 4.22 12.63 -18.53
#